data_26398f90c914ffe954df8efd71903f90
#
_entry.id   26398f90c914ffe954df8efd71903f90
#
_cell.length_a   1.000
_cell.length_b   1.000
_cell.length_c   1.000
_cell.angle_alpha   90.00
_cell.angle_beta   90.00
_cell.angle_gamma   90.00
#
_symmetry.space_group_name_H-M   'P 1'
#
loop_
_entity.id
_entity.type
_entity.pdbx_description
1 polymer ?
#
loop_
_entity_poly.entity_id
_entity_poly.type
_entity_poly.pdbx_seq_one_letter_code
_entity_poly.pdbx_strand_id
1 'polypeptide(L)'
;YEIKFSFLSSNSTVREKLENNIVKKINLKDGYIFEKNKTYIVKLNEKLDLQNNIFGQCNPKSSTGRLDIFCRTIVDFSDEYEKIPINFKGEIFLEITSRSFDIKFESGNKLNQLRLVYNKHNFVNDNELNEINKNNQIVFTEKYSDYIIENGLKVSVNLFSSNNEAIGYSAKKDAPLLDFNKINFHKISDYWNLIFSEKKSIIIEKDKFYILRSKEKVRIPNFLAGEMIPYDTGIGDFRAH
;
A
#
# COMPACT_ATOMS: atom_id res chain seq x y z
N TYR A 1 19.06 -6.93 3.11
CA TYR A 1 19.26 -7.70 4.32
C TYR A 1 17.97 -8.42 4.71
N GLU A 2 18.02 -9.71 4.99
CA GLU A 2 16.98 -10.40 5.75
C GLU A 2 17.24 -10.09 7.23
N ILE A 3 16.18 -9.75 7.99
CA ILE A 3 16.27 -9.30 9.37
C ILE A 3 15.41 -10.16 10.31
N LYS A 4 15.75 -10.15 11.60
CA LYS A 4 15.05 -10.93 12.65
C LYS A 4 13.70 -10.31 13.02
N PHE A 5 13.66 -8.99 13.13
CA PHE A 5 12.48 -8.23 13.56
C PHE A 5 12.45 -6.80 12.97
N SER A 6 11.26 -6.26 12.82
CA SER A 6 11.01 -4.87 12.39
C SER A 6 11.50 -3.87 13.42
N PHE A 7 11.92 -2.69 12.96
CA PHE A 7 12.36 -1.60 13.82
C PHE A 7 12.12 -0.22 13.18
N LEU A 8 12.09 0.79 14.03
CA LEU A 8 12.28 2.20 13.67
C LEU A 8 13.67 2.65 14.11
N SER A 9 14.25 3.59 13.39
CA SER A 9 15.60 4.11 13.70
C SER A 9 15.65 4.90 15.00
N SER A 10 14.57 5.65 15.29
CA SER A 10 14.44 6.50 16.47
C SER A 10 15.63 7.45 16.62
N ASN A 11 16.40 7.32 17.68
CA ASN A 11 17.56 8.18 17.98
C ASN A 11 18.87 7.66 17.35
N SER A 12 18.80 6.83 16.31
CA SER A 12 19.97 6.23 15.66
C SER A 12 19.82 6.18 14.15
N THR A 13 20.81 5.66 13.45
CA THR A 13 20.72 5.37 12.03
C THR A 13 20.11 4.00 11.79
N VAL A 14 19.53 3.80 10.62
CA VAL A 14 19.04 2.48 10.16
C VAL A 14 20.21 1.48 10.14
N ARG A 15 21.41 1.91 9.79
CA ARG A 15 22.59 1.04 9.72
C ARG A 15 22.99 0.50 11.09
N GLU A 16 23.02 1.36 12.12
CA GLU A 16 23.29 0.95 13.51
C GLU A 16 22.27 -0.07 14.01
N LYS A 17 20.97 0.16 13.74
CA LYS A 17 19.93 -0.82 14.12
C LYS A 17 20.06 -2.16 13.37
N LEU A 18 20.58 -2.14 12.15
CA LEU A 18 20.82 -3.35 11.38
C LEU A 18 21.93 -4.22 11.96
N GLU A 19 22.98 -3.67 12.56
CA GLU A 19 24.20 -4.42 12.95
C GLU A 19 23.89 -5.71 13.73
N ASN A 20 22.94 -5.68 14.68
CA ASN A 20 22.55 -6.82 15.52
C ASN A 20 21.27 -7.54 15.03
N ASN A 21 20.69 -7.10 13.93
CA ASN A 21 19.40 -7.57 13.43
C ASN A 21 19.51 -8.41 12.14
N ILE A 22 20.66 -8.39 11.48
CA ILE A 22 20.86 -9.09 10.22
C ILE A 22 20.88 -10.59 10.42
N VAL A 23 20.04 -11.30 9.66
CA VAL A 23 20.09 -12.76 9.48
C VAL A 23 20.99 -13.07 8.29
N LYS A 24 20.79 -12.36 7.17
CA LYS A 24 21.50 -12.61 5.91
C LYS A 24 21.71 -11.32 5.13
N LYS A 25 22.91 -11.16 4.56
CA LYS A 25 23.18 -10.13 3.54
C LYS A 25 22.82 -10.65 2.16
N ILE A 26 22.13 -9.84 1.36
CA ILE A 26 21.57 -10.23 0.07
C ILE A 26 22.06 -9.25 -1.00
N ASN A 27 22.44 -9.77 -2.15
CA ASN A 27 22.71 -8.99 -3.35
C ASN A 27 21.48 -9.10 -4.28
N LEU A 28 20.90 -7.98 -4.69
CA LEU A 28 19.73 -7.93 -5.57
C LEU A 28 20.09 -7.79 -7.05
N LYS A 29 21.37 -7.77 -7.43
CA LYS A 29 21.80 -7.53 -8.82
C LYS A 29 21.20 -8.55 -9.78
N ASP A 30 21.21 -9.82 -9.39
CA ASP A 30 20.71 -10.94 -10.21
C ASP A 30 19.32 -11.43 -9.73
N GLY A 31 18.68 -10.62 -8.89
CA GLY A 31 17.41 -10.95 -8.27
C GLY A 31 17.54 -11.82 -7.03
N TYR A 32 16.54 -11.76 -6.17
CA TYR A 32 16.44 -12.58 -4.97
C TYR A 32 14.98 -12.88 -4.64
N ILE A 33 14.71 -14.07 -4.12
CA ILE A 33 13.38 -14.50 -3.70
C ILE A 33 13.12 -14.01 -2.28
N PHE A 34 12.16 -13.12 -2.14
CA PHE A 34 11.64 -12.70 -0.85
C PHE A 34 10.55 -13.70 -0.44
N GLU A 35 10.91 -14.57 0.50
CA GLU A 35 10.02 -15.63 1.00
C GLU A 35 8.90 -15.04 1.84
N LYS A 36 7.74 -15.68 1.78
CA LYS A 36 6.58 -15.29 2.61
C LYS A 36 6.94 -15.19 4.09
N ASN A 37 6.40 -14.15 4.74
CA ASN A 37 6.53 -13.89 6.17
C ASN A 37 7.96 -13.63 6.67
N LYS A 38 8.93 -13.52 5.79
CA LYS A 38 10.25 -13.00 6.13
C LYS A 38 10.30 -11.50 5.91
N THR A 39 11.02 -10.80 6.75
CA THR A 39 11.18 -9.35 6.68
C THR A 39 12.56 -8.98 6.17
N TYR A 40 12.58 -8.02 5.25
CA TYR A 40 13.79 -7.57 4.59
C TYR A 40 13.93 -6.06 4.72
N ILE A 41 15.16 -5.58 4.93
CA ILE A 41 15.51 -4.17 4.78
C ILE A 41 16.32 -4.00 3.48
N VAL A 42 15.83 -3.17 2.61
CA VAL A 42 16.47 -2.86 1.33
C VAL A 42 16.82 -1.37 1.30
N LYS A 43 18.10 -1.08 1.08
CA LYS A 43 18.53 0.29 0.81
C LYS A 43 18.09 0.67 -0.60
N LEU A 44 17.47 1.83 -0.76
CA LEU A 44 17.12 2.36 -2.08
C LEU A 44 18.36 2.88 -2.81
N ASN A 45 18.25 2.96 -4.14
CA ASN A 45 19.25 3.61 -4.98
C ASN A 45 19.24 5.13 -4.79
N GLU A 46 18.06 5.67 -4.49
CA GLU A 46 17.81 7.07 -4.26
C GLU A 46 18.36 7.51 -2.90
N LYS A 47 18.85 8.76 -2.87
CA LYS A 47 19.21 9.51 -1.67
C LYS A 47 18.49 10.85 -1.72
N LEU A 48 18.21 11.42 -0.57
CA LEU A 48 17.58 12.74 -0.47
C LEU A 48 18.56 13.76 0.11
N ASP A 49 18.41 14.99 -0.35
CA ASP A 49 18.99 16.21 0.23
C ASP A 49 17.92 17.30 0.11
N LEU A 50 16.96 17.27 1.05
CA LEU A 50 15.82 18.17 1.06
C LEU A 50 16.22 19.49 1.72
N GLN A 51 15.69 20.59 1.17
CA GLN A 51 15.90 21.95 1.66
C GLN A 51 14.58 22.72 1.65
N ASN A 52 14.62 23.99 2.08
CA ASN A 52 13.49 24.91 2.00
C ASN A 52 12.21 24.42 2.69
N ASN A 53 12.35 23.75 3.82
CA ASN A 53 11.24 23.20 4.61
C ASN A 53 10.40 22.15 3.84
N ILE A 54 11.01 21.48 2.87
CA ILE A 54 10.39 20.35 2.20
C ILE A 54 10.49 19.10 3.09
N PHE A 55 9.42 18.37 3.17
CA PHE A 55 9.35 17.05 3.79
C PHE A 55 8.72 16.04 2.82
N GLY A 56 8.71 14.76 3.19
CA GLY A 56 8.17 13.73 2.33
C GLY A 56 7.13 12.85 3.02
N GLN A 57 6.14 12.43 2.25
CA GLN A 57 5.21 11.37 2.62
C GLN A 57 5.37 10.23 1.63
N CYS A 58 5.68 9.05 2.15
CA CYS A 58 5.79 7.84 1.36
C CYS A 58 4.52 7.01 1.49
N ASN A 59 4.26 6.19 0.48
CA ASN A 59 3.21 5.18 0.52
C ASN A 59 3.60 4.01 -0.40
N PRO A 60 3.23 2.77 -0.09
CA PRO A 60 3.34 1.67 -1.04
C PRO A 60 2.58 1.99 -2.32
N LYS A 61 3.08 1.55 -3.45
CA LYS A 61 2.31 1.61 -4.69
C LYS A 61 1.11 0.67 -4.58
N SER A 62 -0.02 1.04 -5.19
CA SER A 62 -1.22 0.20 -5.22
C SER A 62 -0.94 -1.21 -5.77
N SER A 63 -0.02 -1.33 -6.75
CA SER A 63 0.41 -2.64 -7.26
C SER A 63 1.14 -3.48 -6.20
N THR A 64 1.89 -2.84 -5.30
CA THR A 64 2.58 -3.49 -4.18
C THR A 64 1.56 -3.98 -3.14
N GLY A 65 0.64 -3.11 -2.73
CA GLY A 65 -0.41 -3.46 -1.76
C GLY A 65 -1.32 -4.58 -2.27
N ARG A 66 -1.69 -4.57 -3.56
CA ARG A 66 -2.52 -5.64 -4.16
C ARG A 66 -1.85 -7.02 -4.25
N LEU A 67 -0.55 -7.10 -4.03
CA LEU A 67 0.17 -8.37 -3.91
C LEU A 67 0.41 -8.79 -2.45
N ASP A 68 -0.24 -8.13 -1.48
CA ASP A 68 -0.08 -8.36 -0.05
C ASP A 68 1.38 -8.20 0.40
N ILE A 69 2.02 -7.17 -0.13
CA ILE A 69 3.38 -6.79 0.23
C ILE A 69 3.32 -5.61 1.18
N PHE A 70 3.72 -5.82 2.43
CA PHE A 70 4.02 -4.71 3.34
C PHE A 70 5.32 -4.08 2.91
N CYS A 71 5.28 -2.82 2.57
CA CYS A 71 6.42 -2.06 2.11
C CYS A 71 6.42 -0.70 2.82
N ARG A 72 7.29 -0.52 3.81
CA ARG A 72 7.33 0.68 4.64
C ARG A 72 8.67 1.39 4.50
N THR A 73 8.62 2.70 4.34
CA THR A 73 9.84 3.53 4.28
C THR A 73 10.39 3.78 5.67
N ILE A 74 11.69 3.63 5.82
CA ILE A 74 12.44 3.95 7.03
C ILE A 74 13.60 4.87 6.64
N VAL A 75 13.86 5.90 7.45
CA VAL A 75 15.00 6.80 7.34
C VAL A 75 15.68 6.94 8.69
N ASP A 76 16.90 7.46 8.68
CA ASP A 76 17.65 7.73 9.91
C ASP A 76 16.93 8.73 10.81
N PHE A 77 17.06 8.56 12.12
CA PHE A 77 16.53 9.46 13.16
C PHE A 77 15.03 9.74 13.05
N SER A 78 14.22 8.71 12.76
CA SER A 78 12.76 8.82 12.64
C SER A 78 12.04 7.81 13.50
N ASP A 79 10.99 8.27 14.18
CA ASP A 79 10.07 7.44 14.99
C ASP A 79 8.83 7.01 14.21
N GLU A 80 8.75 7.33 12.92
CA GLU A 80 7.57 7.06 12.09
C GLU A 80 7.96 6.38 10.78
N TYR A 81 7.16 5.41 10.38
CA TYR A 81 7.21 4.88 9.03
C TYR A 81 6.60 5.86 8.04
N GLU A 82 7.01 5.76 6.77
CA GLU A 82 6.45 6.48 5.62
C GLU A 82 6.65 8.01 5.67
N LYS A 83 7.34 8.55 6.66
CA LYS A 83 7.63 9.98 6.77
C LYS A 83 9.11 10.28 6.54
N ILE A 84 9.36 11.26 5.71
CA ILE A 84 10.68 11.85 5.52
C ILE A 84 10.70 13.20 6.26
N PRO A 85 11.54 13.40 7.28
CA PRO A 85 11.59 14.62 8.04
C PRO A 85 11.87 15.87 7.19
N ILE A 86 11.49 17.04 7.72
CA ILE A 86 11.81 18.33 7.08
C ILE A 86 13.32 18.46 6.92
N ASN A 87 13.74 18.91 5.73
CA ASN A 87 15.14 19.13 5.37
C ASN A 87 16.02 17.86 5.54
N PHE A 88 15.43 16.70 5.40
CA PHE A 88 16.13 15.41 5.54
C PHE A 88 17.24 15.29 4.50
N LYS A 89 18.40 14.85 4.96
CA LYS A 89 19.54 14.48 4.10
C LYS A 89 20.04 13.10 4.50
N GLY A 90 19.94 12.13 3.57
CA GLY A 90 20.36 10.78 3.88
C GLY A 90 19.93 9.71 2.91
N GLU A 91 20.15 8.48 3.32
CA GLU A 91 19.74 7.28 2.63
C GLU A 91 18.28 6.93 3.00
N ILE A 92 17.60 6.25 2.09
CA ILE A 92 16.23 5.76 2.30
C ILE A 92 16.28 4.24 2.27
N PHE A 93 15.51 3.63 3.15
CA PHE A 93 15.37 2.17 3.24
C PHE A 93 13.89 1.78 3.14
N LEU A 94 13.64 0.59 2.60
CA LEU A 94 12.33 -0.03 2.64
C LEU A 94 12.39 -1.28 3.52
N GLU A 95 11.47 -1.37 4.45
CA GLU A 95 11.13 -2.63 5.10
C GLU A 95 10.09 -3.35 4.25
N ILE A 96 10.35 -4.57 3.84
CA ILE A 96 9.53 -5.34 2.92
C ILE A 96 9.20 -6.69 3.54
N THR A 97 7.90 -7.03 3.60
CA THR A 97 7.41 -8.34 4.00
C THR A 97 6.30 -8.78 3.06
N SER A 98 6.53 -9.81 2.27
CA SER A 98 5.46 -10.44 1.49
C SER A 98 4.67 -11.41 2.37
N ARG A 99 3.33 -11.35 2.32
CA ARG A 99 2.48 -12.17 3.18
C ARG A 99 1.84 -13.35 2.45
N SER A 100 1.42 -13.15 1.21
CA SER A 100 0.69 -14.18 0.45
C SER A 100 1.55 -14.96 -0.53
N PHE A 101 2.61 -14.36 -1.09
CA PHE A 101 3.39 -14.95 -2.17
C PHE A 101 4.89 -14.89 -1.90
N ASP A 102 5.63 -15.91 -2.34
CA ASP A 102 7.06 -15.78 -2.54
C ASP A 102 7.29 -14.95 -3.81
N ILE A 103 8.11 -13.90 -3.71
CA ILE A 103 8.27 -12.93 -4.81
C ILE A 103 9.74 -12.75 -5.13
N LYS A 104 10.09 -12.87 -6.41
CA LYS A 104 11.41 -12.52 -6.90
C LYS A 104 11.46 -11.02 -7.21
N PHE A 105 12.34 -10.30 -6.51
CA PHE A 105 12.67 -8.91 -6.78
C PHE A 105 14.08 -8.77 -7.32
N GLU A 106 14.29 -7.69 -8.07
CA GLU A 106 15.60 -7.27 -8.59
C GLU A 106 15.85 -5.80 -8.26
N SER A 107 17.12 -5.40 -8.35
CA SER A 107 17.49 -3.99 -8.23
C SER A 107 16.77 -3.16 -9.28
N GLY A 108 16.20 -2.01 -8.86
CA GLY A 108 15.40 -1.13 -9.74
C GLY A 108 13.89 -1.38 -9.69
N ASN A 109 13.41 -2.42 -9.02
CA ASN A 109 11.96 -2.59 -8.81
C ASN A 109 11.39 -1.44 -7.98
N LYS A 110 10.22 -0.92 -8.39
CA LYS A 110 9.57 0.25 -7.79
C LYS A 110 8.39 -0.20 -6.93
N LEU A 111 8.57 -0.24 -5.62
CA LEU A 111 7.57 -0.74 -4.67
C LEU A 111 6.85 0.36 -3.90
N ASN A 112 7.50 1.48 -3.71
CA ASN A 112 6.99 2.61 -2.94
C ASN A 112 6.95 3.88 -3.80
N GLN A 113 6.28 4.91 -3.35
CA GLN A 113 6.20 6.22 -3.97
C GLN A 113 6.42 7.30 -2.92
N LEU A 114 7.13 8.35 -3.27
CA LEU A 114 7.39 9.50 -2.44
C LEU A 114 6.67 10.73 -2.99
N ARG A 115 5.90 11.39 -2.15
CA ARG A 115 5.33 12.71 -2.39
C ARG A 115 6.12 13.73 -1.57
N LEU A 116 6.74 14.67 -2.26
CA LEU A 116 7.39 15.81 -1.62
C LEU A 116 6.34 16.88 -1.32
N VAL A 117 6.42 17.45 -0.13
CA VAL A 117 5.46 18.43 0.36
C VAL A 117 6.20 19.69 0.78
N TYR A 118 5.73 20.81 0.28
CA TYR A 118 6.18 22.15 0.65
C TYR A 118 5.06 22.84 1.41
N ASN A 119 5.34 23.37 2.60
CA ASN A 119 4.35 23.91 3.53
C ASN A 119 3.34 22.86 4.04
N LYS A 120 2.17 23.30 4.50
CA LYS A 120 1.11 22.40 4.98
C LYS A 120 0.38 21.72 3.82
N HIS A 121 -0.03 20.46 4.03
CA HIS A 121 -1.02 19.84 3.16
C HIS A 121 -2.32 20.64 3.19
N ASN A 122 -2.82 21.00 2.02
CA ASN A 122 -4.19 21.48 1.88
C ASN A 122 -5.08 20.25 1.66
N PHE A 123 -5.71 19.78 2.72
CA PHE A 123 -6.78 18.79 2.60
C PHE A 123 -8.06 19.50 2.17
N VAL A 124 -8.74 18.90 1.19
CA VAL A 124 -10.08 19.30 0.79
C VAL A 124 -11.03 18.92 1.93
N ASN A 125 -11.76 19.89 2.49
CA ASN A 125 -12.76 19.60 3.51
C ASN A 125 -14.08 19.08 2.88
N ASP A 126 -14.99 18.57 3.69
CA ASP A 126 -16.23 17.94 3.21
C ASP A 126 -17.12 18.89 2.39
N ASN A 127 -17.19 20.17 2.73
CA ASN A 127 -17.97 21.16 1.97
C ASN A 127 -17.35 21.39 0.59
N GLU A 128 -16.05 21.58 0.55
CA GLU A 128 -15.30 21.72 -0.72
C GLU A 128 -15.42 20.45 -1.56
N LEU A 129 -15.34 19.27 -0.95
CA LEU A 129 -15.47 18.00 -1.66
C LEU A 129 -16.87 17.82 -2.24
N ASN A 130 -17.92 18.22 -1.52
CA ASN A 130 -19.29 18.23 -2.03
C ASN A 130 -19.44 19.17 -3.24
N GLU A 131 -18.91 20.40 -3.17
CA GLU A 131 -18.94 21.33 -4.30
C GLU A 131 -18.14 20.82 -5.52
N ILE A 132 -16.97 20.24 -5.28
CA ILE A 132 -16.19 19.62 -6.35
C ILE A 132 -16.95 18.45 -6.97
N ASN A 133 -17.61 17.61 -6.15
CA ASN A 133 -18.39 16.49 -6.67
C ASN A 133 -19.59 16.94 -7.52
N LYS A 134 -20.28 18.01 -7.12
CA LYS A 134 -21.36 18.62 -7.94
C LYS A 134 -20.86 19.07 -9.32
N ASN A 135 -19.69 19.69 -9.36
CA ASN A 135 -19.14 20.28 -10.60
C ASN A 135 -18.39 19.27 -11.46
N ASN A 136 -17.77 18.25 -10.88
CA ASN A 136 -16.86 17.34 -11.57
C ASN A 136 -17.27 15.86 -11.50
N GLN A 137 -18.37 15.55 -10.83
CA GLN A 137 -18.88 14.20 -10.62
C GLN A 137 -17.75 13.21 -10.24
N ILE A 138 -17.29 13.32 -9.00
CA ILE A 138 -16.25 12.42 -8.44
C ILE A 138 -16.83 11.03 -8.20
N VAL A 139 -18.07 10.97 -7.67
CA VAL A 139 -18.74 9.71 -7.29
C VAL A 139 -19.83 9.39 -8.31
N PHE A 140 -19.80 8.13 -8.78
CA PHE A 140 -20.80 7.59 -9.69
C PHE A 140 -21.59 6.52 -8.93
N THR A 141 -22.85 6.82 -8.64
CA THR A 141 -23.81 5.92 -8.01
C THR A 141 -25.11 5.96 -8.80
N GLU A 142 -25.97 4.94 -8.62
CA GLU A 142 -27.28 4.90 -9.27
C GLU A 142 -28.22 5.98 -8.74
N LYS A 143 -28.06 6.33 -7.45
CA LYS A 143 -28.84 7.38 -6.79
C LYS A 143 -27.91 8.32 -6.04
N TYR A 144 -28.21 9.62 -6.06
CA TYR A 144 -27.45 10.65 -5.35
C TYR A 144 -27.37 10.43 -3.82
N SER A 145 -28.31 9.69 -3.24
CA SER A 145 -28.34 9.32 -1.83
C SER A 145 -27.44 8.14 -1.45
N ASP A 146 -26.73 7.54 -2.40
CA ASP A 146 -26.02 6.28 -2.22
C ASP A 146 -24.54 6.47 -1.81
N TYR A 147 -24.09 7.70 -1.58
CA TYR A 147 -22.74 7.97 -1.08
C TYR A 147 -22.75 8.91 0.11
N ILE A 148 -21.72 8.83 0.95
CA ILE A 148 -21.57 9.63 2.16
C ILE A 148 -20.24 10.37 2.10
N ILE A 149 -20.28 11.70 2.29
CA ILE A 149 -19.10 12.55 2.51
C ILE A 149 -19.15 13.03 3.95
N GLU A 150 -18.29 12.50 4.78
CA GLU A 150 -18.12 12.82 6.19
C GLU A 150 -16.69 12.44 6.61
N ASN A 151 -15.84 13.42 6.88
CA ASN A 151 -14.40 13.26 6.99
C ASN A 151 -13.77 12.60 5.75
N GLY A 152 -14.21 13.08 4.56
CA GLY A 152 -13.89 12.51 3.26
C GLY A 152 -14.99 11.61 2.68
N LEU A 153 -14.75 11.07 1.48
CA LEU A 153 -15.68 10.15 0.84
C LEU A 153 -15.59 8.76 1.49
N LYS A 154 -16.70 8.30 2.05
CA LYS A 154 -16.81 6.93 2.57
C LYS A 154 -17.02 5.95 1.41
N VAL A 155 -16.15 4.96 1.33
CA VAL A 155 -16.19 3.92 0.30
C VAL A 155 -16.53 2.59 0.96
N SER A 156 -17.57 1.92 0.46
CA SER A 156 -18.05 0.64 0.96
C SER A 156 -17.66 -0.53 0.07
N VAL A 157 -17.57 -1.71 0.65
CA VAL A 157 -17.25 -2.94 -0.09
C VAL A 157 -18.51 -3.47 -0.78
N ASN A 158 -18.39 -3.85 -2.06
CA ASN A 158 -19.46 -4.54 -2.77
C ASN A 158 -19.44 -6.03 -2.42
N LEU A 159 -20.45 -6.50 -1.71
CA LEU A 159 -20.60 -7.89 -1.30
C LEU A 159 -21.67 -8.66 -2.10
N PHE A 160 -22.18 -8.10 -3.19
CA PHE A 160 -23.26 -8.70 -3.96
C PHE A 160 -23.04 -8.57 -5.46
N SER A 161 -23.32 -9.63 -6.19
CA SER A 161 -23.45 -9.60 -7.66
C SER A 161 -24.59 -10.50 -8.11
N SER A 162 -25.49 -9.95 -8.89
CA SER A 162 -26.62 -10.69 -9.49
C SER A 162 -26.28 -11.42 -10.79
N ASN A 163 -25.17 -11.06 -11.43
CA ASN A 163 -24.86 -11.49 -12.81
C ASN A 163 -23.71 -12.49 -12.89
N ASN A 164 -23.49 -13.27 -11.85
CA ASN A 164 -22.35 -14.21 -11.77
C ASN A 164 -20.98 -13.53 -11.98
N GLU A 165 -20.87 -12.23 -11.68
CA GLU A 165 -19.62 -11.49 -11.68
C GLU A 165 -18.88 -11.69 -10.37
N ALA A 166 -17.56 -11.79 -10.43
CA ALA A 166 -16.75 -11.82 -9.23
C ALA A 166 -16.83 -10.48 -8.49
N ILE A 167 -17.06 -10.52 -7.17
CA ILE A 167 -17.02 -9.35 -6.29
C ILE A 167 -15.60 -9.06 -5.80
N GLY A 168 -14.68 -9.98 -5.99
CA GLY A 168 -13.29 -9.84 -5.59
C GLY A 168 -12.48 -11.11 -5.81
N TYR A 169 -11.32 -11.10 -5.18
CA TYR A 169 -10.33 -12.17 -5.27
C TYR A 169 -9.80 -12.52 -3.88
N SER A 170 -9.43 -13.78 -3.67
CA SER A 170 -8.65 -14.19 -2.51
C SER A 170 -7.35 -14.86 -2.93
N ALA A 171 -6.26 -14.56 -2.21
CA ALA A 171 -4.96 -15.14 -2.52
C ALA A 171 -4.95 -16.66 -2.31
N LYS A 172 -4.30 -17.39 -3.20
CA LYS A 172 -4.06 -18.84 -3.07
C LYS A 172 -2.87 -19.10 -2.15
N LYS A 173 -2.98 -20.12 -1.30
CA LYS A 173 -1.89 -20.54 -0.39
C LYS A 173 -0.71 -21.15 -1.14
N ASP A 174 -1.01 -21.94 -2.18
CA ASP A 174 -0.03 -22.72 -2.96
C ASP A 174 0.25 -22.05 -4.31
N ALA A 175 0.32 -20.73 -4.33
CA ALA A 175 0.66 -19.98 -5.53
C ALA A 175 2.14 -20.21 -5.90
N PRO A 176 2.47 -20.29 -7.20
CA PRO A 176 3.86 -20.39 -7.65
C PRO A 176 4.65 -19.11 -7.33
N LEU A 177 5.98 -19.19 -7.46
CA LEU A 177 6.86 -18.02 -7.35
C LEU A 177 6.42 -16.91 -8.31
N LEU A 178 6.20 -15.70 -7.77
CA LEU A 178 5.88 -14.52 -8.56
C LEU A 178 7.16 -13.78 -8.93
N ASP A 179 7.46 -13.69 -10.22
CA ASP A 179 8.56 -12.85 -10.71
C ASP A 179 8.03 -11.42 -10.98
N PHE A 180 8.44 -10.46 -10.14
CA PHE A 180 7.93 -9.09 -10.18
C PHE A 180 8.27 -8.35 -11.48
N ASN A 181 9.30 -8.78 -12.20
CA ASN A 181 9.72 -8.16 -13.46
C ASN A 181 8.90 -8.63 -14.67
N LYS A 182 8.21 -9.75 -14.54
CA LYS A 182 7.43 -10.34 -15.65
C LYS A 182 6.03 -9.76 -15.72
N ILE A 183 5.90 -8.57 -16.30
CA ILE A 183 4.63 -7.88 -16.47
C ILE A 183 3.74 -8.64 -17.45
N ASN A 184 2.44 -8.82 -17.12
CA ASN A 184 1.44 -9.53 -17.93
C ASN A 184 1.80 -10.99 -18.29
N PHE A 185 2.72 -11.60 -17.58
CA PHE A 185 3.16 -12.97 -17.79
C PHE A 185 2.38 -13.97 -16.93
N HIS A 186 2.09 -13.60 -15.69
CA HIS A 186 1.47 -14.49 -14.71
C HIS A 186 -0.02 -14.64 -14.96
N LYS A 187 -0.52 -15.90 -14.93
CA LYS A 187 -1.94 -16.17 -15.04
C LYS A 187 -2.63 -15.86 -13.70
N ILE A 188 -3.67 -15.06 -13.71
CA ILE A 188 -4.44 -14.69 -12.51
C ILE A 188 -4.91 -15.92 -11.76
N SER A 189 -5.37 -16.93 -12.48
CA SER A 189 -5.86 -18.20 -11.92
C SER A 189 -4.83 -18.99 -11.11
N ASP A 190 -3.53 -18.75 -11.28
CA ASP A 190 -2.49 -19.44 -10.52
C ASP A 190 -2.31 -18.83 -9.13
N TYR A 191 -2.66 -17.56 -8.94
CA TYR A 191 -2.44 -16.80 -7.71
C TYR A 191 -3.73 -16.48 -6.95
N TRP A 192 -4.87 -16.45 -7.65
CA TRP A 192 -6.11 -15.91 -7.10
C TRP A 192 -7.30 -16.85 -7.33
N ASN A 193 -8.16 -16.94 -6.33
CA ASN A 193 -9.51 -17.50 -6.47
C ASN A 193 -10.50 -16.36 -6.64
N LEU A 194 -11.46 -16.52 -7.55
CA LEU A 194 -12.59 -15.62 -7.70
C LEU A 194 -13.55 -15.76 -6.52
N ILE A 195 -14.11 -14.66 -6.06
CA ILE A 195 -15.13 -14.63 -5.01
C ILE A 195 -16.45 -14.21 -5.64
N PHE A 196 -17.48 -15.03 -5.43
CA PHE A 196 -18.85 -14.75 -5.82
C PHE A 196 -19.72 -14.69 -4.57
N SER A 197 -20.74 -13.82 -4.57
CA SER A 197 -21.70 -13.77 -3.47
C SER A 197 -23.06 -13.28 -3.95
N GLU A 198 -24.10 -14.06 -3.67
CA GLU A 198 -25.50 -13.72 -3.87
C GLU A 198 -26.19 -13.31 -2.55
N LYS A 199 -25.48 -13.43 -1.41
CA LYS A 199 -26.06 -13.26 -0.05
C LYS A 199 -25.72 -11.93 0.60
N LYS A 200 -25.13 -10.96 -0.10
CA LYS A 200 -24.65 -9.67 0.47
C LYS A 200 -23.69 -9.82 1.66
N SER A 201 -23.04 -10.97 1.77
CA SER A 201 -22.07 -11.28 2.81
C SER A 201 -21.03 -12.27 2.33
N ILE A 202 -19.82 -12.19 2.89
CA ILE A 202 -18.75 -13.18 2.69
C ILE A 202 -18.15 -13.55 4.04
N ILE A 203 -17.56 -14.74 4.12
CA ILE A 203 -16.78 -15.14 5.29
C ILE A 203 -15.33 -14.79 5.01
N ILE A 204 -14.75 -13.96 5.86
CA ILE A 204 -13.31 -13.65 5.84
C ILE A 204 -12.58 -14.70 6.67
N GLU A 205 -11.75 -15.49 6.02
CA GLU A 205 -10.93 -16.52 6.66
C GLU A 205 -9.67 -15.89 7.26
N LYS A 206 -9.24 -16.41 8.40
CA LYS A 206 -7.98 -16.01 9.04
C LYS A 206 -6.78 -16.28 8.11
N ASP A 207 -5.79 -15.41 8.16
CA ASP A 207 -4.52 -15.51 7.40
C ASP A 207 -4.70 -15.64 5.87
N LYS A 208 -5.76 -15.05 5.35
CA LYS A 208 -6.05 -15.01 3.92
C LYS A 208 -6.21 -13.58 3.43
N PHE A 209 -5.56 -13.24 2.36
CA PHE A 209 -5.64 -11.91 1.77
C PHE A 209 -6.78 -11.83 0.75
N TYR A 210 -7.47 -10.70 0.75
CA TYR A 210 -8.63 -10.43 -0.11
C TYR A 210 -8.46 -9.11 -0.85
N ILE A 211 -8.82 -9.10 -2.12
CA ILE A 211 -9.03 -7.87 -2.90
C ILE A 211 -10.53 -7.82 -3.21
N LEU A 212 -11.20 -6.81 -2.70
CA LEU A 212 -12.64 -6.63 -2.88
C LEU A 212 -12.92 -5.35 -3.66
N ARG A 213 -13.97 -5.37 -4.46
CA ARG A 213 -14.42 -4.21 -5.25
C ARG A 213 -15.22 -3.25 -4.37
N SER A 214 -15.02 -1.95 -4.54
CA SER A 214 -15.91 -0.95 -3.95
C SER A 214 -17.29 -0.96 -4.61
N LYS A 215 -18.31 -0.59 -3.85
CA LYS A 215 -19.65 -0.34 -4.36
C LYS A 215 -19.68 0.96 -5.16
N GLU A 216 -19.07 1.99 -4.62
CA GLU A 216 -18.94 3.30 -5.26
C GLU A 216 -17.89 3.24 -6.38
N LYS A 217 -18.20 3.84 -7.53
CA LYS A 217 -17.24 4.13 -8.58
C LYS A 217 -16.73 5.55 -8.40
N VAL A 218 -15.42 5.73 -8.36
CA VAL A 218 -14.81 7.03 -8.08
C VAL A 218 -13.89 7.43 -9.22
N ARG A 219 -13.95 8.70 -9.61
CA ARG A 219 -13.01 9.34 -10.54
C ARG A 219 -12.36 10.51 -9.84
N ILE A 220 -11.06 10.48 -9.68
CA ILE A 220 -10.29 11.59 -9.12
C ILE A 220 -9.95 12.56 -10.25
N PRO A 221 -10.38 13.85 -10.19
CA PRO A 221 -9.99 14.87 -11.15
C PRO A 221 -8.46 15.07 -11.14
N ASN A 222 -7.90 15.52 -12.27
CA ASN A 222 -6.45 15.68 -12.45
C ASN A 222 -5.81 16.76 -11.56
N PHE A 223 -6.58 17.63 -10.95
CA PHE A 223 -6.12 18.65 -9.99
C PHE A 223 -6.22 18.18 -8.53
N LEU A 224 -6.66 16.95 -8.28
CA LEU A 224 -6.73 16.34 -6.96
C LEU A 224 -5.90 15.06 -6.91
N ALA A 225 -5.56 14.67 -5.68
CA ALA A 225 -5.07 13.33 -5.35
C ALA A 225 -5.99 12.71 -4.29
N GLY A 226 -6.25 11.40 -4.40
CA GLY A 226 -7.01 10.65 -3.41
C GLY A 226 -6.07 9.82 -2.55
N GLU A 227 -6.26 9.88 -1.24
CA GLU A 227 -5.57 9.02 -0.29
C GLU A 227 -6.59 8.12 0.40
N MET A 228 -6.37 6.80 0.40
CA MET A 228 -7.20 5.87 1.14
C MET A 228 -6.75 5.82 2.59
N ILE A 229 -7.67 6.08 3.50
CA ILE A 229 -7.43 5.98 4.94
C ILE A 229 -8.41 4.96 5.55
N PRO A 230 -8.04 4.29 6.65
CA PRO A 230 -8.97 3.44 7.39
C PRO A 230 -10.20 4.23 7.82
N TYR A 231 -11.38 3.59 7.80
CA TYR A 231 -12.63 4.23 8.17
C TYR A 231 -12.64 4.70 9.62
N ASP A 232 -12.36 3.80 10.54
CA ASP A 232 -12.27 4.07 11.98
C ASP A 232 -11.48 2.94 12.65
N THR A 233 -10.29 3.24 13.12
CA THR A 233 -9.43 2.28 13.81
C THR A 233 -9.96 1.89 15.20
N GLY A 234 -10.87 2.70 15.79
CA GLY A 234 -11.53 2.40 17.05
C GLY A 234 -12.60 1.31 16.95
N ILE A 235 -13.17 1.08 15.75
CA ILE A 235 -14.17 0.04 15.50
C ILE A 235 -13.50 -1.27 15.03
N GLY A 236 -12.37 -1.20 14.41
CA GLY A 236 -11.62 -2.36 13.94
C GLY A 236 -10.48 -1.97 13.00
N ASP A 237 -9.44 -2.75 12.98
CA ASP A 237 -8.27 -2.51 12.14
C ASP A 237 -8.33 -3.37 10.88
N PHE A 238 -8.91 -2.83 9.82
CA PHE A 238 -8.77 -3.35 8.47
C PHE A 238 -7.78 -2.48 7.71
N ARG A 239 -6.67 -3.06 7.30
CA ARG A 239 -5.73 -2.40 6.42
C ARG A 239 -6.30 -2.34 5.01
N ALA A 240 -6.56 -1.13 4.53
CA ALA A 240 -6.83 -0.85 3.13
C ALA A 240 -5.52 -0.41 2.44
N HIS A 241 -5.25 -0.98 1.30
CA HIS A 241 -4.08 -0.67 0.47
C HIS A 241 -4.50 -0.05 -0.86
#